data_5ac1936d27781c8ce6ff8abe3fdb63bf
#
_entry.id   5ac1936d27781c8ce6ff8abe3fdb63bf
#
_cell.length_a   1.000
_cell.length_b   1.000
_cell.length_c   1.000
_cell.angle_alpha   90.00
_cell.angle_beta   90.00
_cell.angle_gamma   90.00
#
_symmetry.space_group_name_H-M   'P 1'
#
loop_
_entity.id
_entity.type
_entity.pdbx_description
1 polymer ?
#
loop_
_entity_poly.entity_id
_entity_poly.type
_entity_poly.pdbx_seq_one_letter_code
_entity_poly.pdbx_strand_id
1 'polypeptide(L)'
;MAKSEKQPTSKKRAAEEPVATAAATSSGLAGTRTLGILLTVAVVAAAIAGGLYWRSSSGGGTGEAGEKTDPDLAELMAPGALEDISLGKADAPNTIVEYASLTCSHCARFHMTVLPELQTKYIDAGQARLILREFPLDGLAVAAFMLARCAGPDRYYPMVGALFDTQETWAMPGADGKEKLLLIAKQAGFSKEKFDACLADKELFNKIVETRTRGHEKFGVDSTPSFFVNGKRLTGEHELKDFEAALAGQASPSEGAASPAGETPSQPEGTAGQ
;
A
#
# COMPACT_ATOMS: atom_id res chain seq x y z
N MET A 1 -7.11 -23.52 -59.25
CA MET A 1 -8.52 -23.88 -59.24
C MET A 1 -9.16 -23.26 -58.03
N ALA A 2 -10.04 -22.37 -58.32
CA ALA A 2 -10.86 -21.54 -57.46
C ALA A 2 -11.88 -22.36 -56.66
N LYS A 3 -12.23 -21.90 -55.47
CA LYS A 3 -13.64 -21.76 -55.08
C LYS A 3 -13.80 -20.78 -53.91
N SER A 4 -14.37 -19.70 -54.28
CA SER A 4 -15.03 -18.67 -53.46
C SER A 4 -16.42 -19.18 -53.06
N GLU A 5 -16.89 -18.89 -51.80
CA GLU A 5 -18.32 -18.80 -51.46
C GLU A 5 -18.45 -17.96 -50.19
N LYS A 6 -18.79 -16.74 -50.27
CA LYS A 6 -20.14 -16.06 -50.19
C LYS A 6 -20.77 -16.10 -48.78
N GLN A 7 -20.79 -14.88 -48.21
CA GLN A 7 -21.72 -14.44 -47.14
C GLN A 7 -23.20 -14.55 -47.55
N PRO A 8 -24.10 -14.53 -46.59
CA PRO A 8 -25.29 -13.71 -46.76
C PRO A 8 -25.53 -12.72 -45.61
N THR A 9 -25.89 -11.55 -46.07
CA THR A 9 -26.53 -10.45 -45.36
C THR A 9 -28.00 -10.76 -45.07
N SER A 10 -28.50 -10.37 -43.88
CA SER A 10 -29.95 -10.16 -43.64
C SER A 10 -30.10 -9.08 -42.57
N LYS A 11 -30.43 -7.91 -42.92
CA LYS A 11 -31.69 -7.19 -43.19
C LYS A 11 -32.55 -6.98 -41.94
N LYS A 12 -32.41 -5.77 -41.43
CA LYS A 12 -33.31 -4.78 -40.83
C LYS A 12 -34.81 -5.15 -40.76
N ARG A 13 -35.41 -5.00 -39.58
CA ARG A 13 -36.82 -4.64 -39.46
C ARG A 13 -37.04 -3.73 -38.25
N ALA A 14 -37.52 -2.53 -38.57
CA ALA A 14 -38.13 -1.57 -37.67
C ALA A 14 -39.57 -1.99 -37.39
N ALA A 15 -40.06 -1.74 -36.19
CA ALA A 15 -41.50 -1.73 -35.91
C ALA A 15 -41.79 -0.51 -35.01
N GLU A 16 -42.77 0.24 -35.50
CA GLU A 16 -43.28 1.50 -35.02
C GLU A 16 -44.14 1.35 -33.75
N GLU A 17 -44.18 2.44 -33.00
CA GLU A 17 -45.13 2.69 -31.90
C GLU A 17 -46.53 2.97 -32.43
N PRO A 18 -47.54 2.87 -31.57
CA PRO A 18 -48.72 3.75 -31.72
C PRO A 18 -48.92 4.65 -30.49
N VAL A 19 -49.04 5.92 -30.81
CA VAL A 19 -49.55 7.02 -30.00
C VAL A 19 -51.00 6.78 -29.65
N ALA A 20 -51.36 6.85 -28.36
CA ALA A 20 -52.75 6.92 -27.91
C ALA A 20 -53.00 8.28 -27.25
N THR A 21 -53.74 9.09 -27.96
CA THR A 21 -54.41 10.31 -27.52
C THR A 21 -55.62 9.96 -26.65
N ALA A 22 -55.73 10.51 -25.45
CA ALA A 22 -56.98 10.52 -24.71
C ALA A 22 -57.35 11.93 -24.25
N ALA A 23 -58.55 12.30 -24.58
CA ALA A 23 -59.13 13.62 -24.50
C ALA A 23 -59.48 14.08 -23.09
N ALA A 24 -59.46 15.36 -22.92
CA ALA A 24 -59.88 16.10 -21.75
C ALA A 24 -61.41 16.08 -21.61
N THR A 25 -61.91 15.88 -20.41
CA THR A 25 -63.30 16.26 -20.01
C THR A 25 -63.20 17.17 -18.79
N SER A 26 -63.64 18.40 -18.99
CA SER A 26 -63.83 19.41 -17.97
C SER A 26 -65.18 19.24 -17.27
N SER A 27 -65.18 19.18 -15.95
CA SER A 27 -66.39 19.48 -15.16
C SER A 27 -65.95 20.27 -13.93
N GLY A 28 -66.45 21.50 -13.90
CA GLY A 28 -66.20 22.45 -12.81
C GLY A 28 -67.04 22.10 -11.57
N LEU A 29 -66.47 22.48 -10.44
CA LEU A 29 -67.20 22.81 -9.21
C LEU A 29 -66.44 23.86 -8.43
N ALA A 30 -67.06 25.02 -8.34
CA ALA A 30 -66.57 26.13 -7.52
C ALA A 30 -66.90 25.85 -6.04
N GLY A 31 -66.00 26.22 -5.17
CA GLY A 31 -66.27 26.35 -3.74
C GLY A 31 -65.36 25.45 -2.86
N THR A 32 -64.22 25.94 -2.51
CA THR A 32 -63.47 25.71 -1.26
C THR A 32 -62.02 26.18 -1.42
N ARG A 33 -61.84 27.43 -1.89
CA ARG A 33 -60.49 27.98 -2.15
C ARG A 33 -59.72 28.41 -0.88
N THR A 34 -60.41 28.51 0.26
CA THR A 34 -59.78 29.01 1.51
C THR A 34 -59.25 27.90 2.43
N LEU A 35 -59.88 26.71 2.45
CA LEU A 35 -59.42 25.60 3.30
C LEU A 35 -58.20 24.86 2.72
N GLY A 36 -58.09 24.84 1.38
CA GLY A 36 -56.99 24.19 0.67
C GLY A 36 -55.64 24.93 0.84
N ILE A 37 -55.67 26.27 0.93
CA ILE A 37 -54.45 27.08 1.07
C ILE A 37 -53.80 26.90 2.47
N LEU A 38 -54.59 26.78 3.52
CA LEU A 38 -54.09 26.54 4.89
C LEU A 38 -53.49 25.12 5.05
N LEU A 39 -54.08 24.11 4.41
CA LEU A 39 -53.54 22.78 4.43
C LEU A 39 -52.22 22.65 3.63
N THR A 40 -52.13 23.31 2.48
CA THR A 40 -50.89 23.30 1.68
C THR A 40 -49.75 24.01 2.36
N VAL A 41 -50.00 25.14 3.03
CA VAL A 41 -48.96 25.86 3.80
C VAL A 41 -48.46 25.03 4.99
N ALA A 42 -49.35 24.33 5.70
CA ALA A 42 -48.96 23.45 6.80
C ALA A 42 -48.14 22.25 6.35
N VAL A 43 -48.46 21.63 5.20
CA VAL A 43 -47.68 20.51 4.65
C VAL A 43 -46.33 20.98 4.16
N VAL A 44 -46.22 22.13 3.53
CA VAL A 44 -44.93 22.70 3.08
C VAL A 44 -44.07 23.11 4.28
N ALA A 45 -44.67 23.70 5.33
CA ALA A 45 -43.92 24.03 6.55
C ALA A 45 -43.41 22.78 7.29
N ALA A 46 -44.22 21.72 7.35
CA ALA A 46 -43.81 20.43 7.93
C ALA A 46 -42.71 19.74 7.11
N ALA A 47 -42.80 19.82 5.76
CA ALA A 47 -41.73 19.28 4.89
C ALA A 47 -40.41 20.06 5.00
N ILE A 48 -40.48 21.40 5.14
CA ILE A 48 -39.29 22.24 5.37
C ILE A 48 -38.69 21.96 6.77
N ALA A 49 -39.53 21.89 7.81
CA ALA A 49 -39.07 21.58 9.15
C ALA A 49 -38.52 20.15 9.26
N GLY A 50 -39.15 19.18 8.64
CA GLY A 50 -38.68 17.79 8.53
C GLY A 50 -37.39 17.67 7.73
N GLY A 51 -37.27 18.41 6.61
CA GLY A 51 -36.07 18.47 5.79
C GLY A 51 -34.89 19.11 6.52
N LEU A 52 -35.14 20.20 7.28
CA LEU A 52 -34.14 20.86 8.12
C LEU A 52 -33.74 19.99 9.32
N TYR A 53 -34.68 19.31 9.94
CA TYR A 53 -34.41 18.37 11.03
C TYR A 53 -33.61 17.15 10.54
N TRP A 54 -33.97 16.61 9.37
CA TRP A 54 -33.23 15.47 8.76
C TRP A 54 -31.82 15.87 8.32
N ARG A 55 -31.65 17.10 7.82
CA ARG A 55 -30.35 17.65 7.45
C ARG A 55 -29.46 17.95 8.66
N SER A 56 -30.03 18.26 9.82
CA SER A 56 -29.28 18.44 11.07
C SER A 56 -29.05 17.13 11.84
N SER A 57 -29.86 16.08 11.59
CA SER A 57 -29.67 14.73 12.15
C SER A 57 -28.83 13.83 11.29
N SER A 58 -28.76 14.10 9.98
CA SER A 58 -27.75 13.52 9.11
C SER A 58 -26.47 14.32 9.37
N GLY A 59 -25.76 13.95 10.42
CA GLY A 59 -24.42 14.42 10.65
C GLY A 59 -23.67 14.31 9.34
N GLY A 60 -23.35 15.44 8.74
CA GLY A 60 -22.64 15.57 7.52
C GLY A 60 -21.30 14.87 7.65
N GLY A 61 -21.28 13.60 7.27
CA GLY A 61 -20.06 12.99 6.76
C GLY A 61 -19.75 13.74 5.48
N THR A 62 -19.13 14.90 5.58
CA THR A 62 -18.25 15.37 4.53
C THR A 62 -17.29 14.21 4.36
N GLY A 63 -17.33 13.55 3.21
CA GLY A 63 -16.28 12.66 2.78
C GLY A 63 -15.01 13.51 2.60
N GLU A 64 -14.42 13.92 3.73
CA GLU A 64 -13.02 14.20 3.79
C GLU A 64 -12.36 12.92 3.31
N ALA A 65 -11.65 13.02 2.21
CA ALA A 65 -10.64 12.03 1.85
C ALA A 65 -9.81 11.87 3.13
N GLY A 66 -10.11 10.80 3.89
CA GLY A 66 -9.60 10.64 5.24
C GLY A 66 -8.11 10.81 5.19
N GLU A 67 -7.61 11.83 5.85
CA GLU A 67 -6.19 11.97 6.12
C GLU A 67 -5.75 10.61 6.66
N LYS A 68 -4.92 9.91 5.87
CA LYS A 68 -4.43 8.57 6.22
C LYS A 68 -3.61 8.74 7.49
N THR A 69 -4.22 8.48 8.64
CA THR A 69 -3.51 8.53 9.91
C THR A 69 -2.43 7.48 9.91
N ASP A 70 -1.25 7.85 10.41
CA ASP A 70 -0.17 6.90 10.60
C ASP A 70 -0.65 5.76 11.52
N PRO A 71 -0.34 4.49 11.18
CA PRO A 71 -0.70 3.37 12.04
C PRO A 71 0.11 3.42 13.35
N ASP A 72 -0.47 2.92 14.42
CA ASP A 72 0.32 2.59 15.61
C ASP A 72 1.40 1.55 15.23
N LEU A 73 2.64 1.82 15.66
CA LEU A 73 3.76 0.90 15.41
C LEU A 73 3.48 -0.51 15.93
N ALA A 74 2.84 -0.65 17.10
CA ALA A 74 2.49 -1.96 17.66
C ALA A 74 1.47 -2.69 16.75
N GLU A 75 0.50 -1.99 16.18
CA GLU A 75 -0.45 -2.56 15.24
C GLU A 75 0.22 -2.92 13.89
N LEU A 76 1.10 -2.05 13.40
CA LEU A 76 1.87 -2.32 12.19
C LEU A 76 2.73 -3.57 12.37
N MET A 77 3.38 -3.73 13.52
CA MET A 77 4.28 -4.85 13.84
C MET A 77 3.56 -6.09 14.38
N ALA A 78 2.26 -6.03 14.59
CA ALA A 78 1.49 -7.23 15.01
C ALA A 78 1.61 -8.35 13.95
N PRO A 79 1.74 -9.62 14.38
CA PRO A 79 1.88 -10.75 13.47
C PRO A 79 0.85 -10.77 12.34
N GLY A 80 1.29 -11.03 11.13
CA GLY A 80 0.46 -11.18 9.94
C GLY A 80 0.37 -12.63 9.49
N ALA A 81 -0.18 -12.85 8.30
CA ALA A 81 -0.27 -14.18 7.68
C ALA A 81 1.10 -14.77 7.35
N LEU A 82 2.07 -13.92 7.03
CA LEU A 82 3.46 -14.26 6.81
C LEU A 82 4.31 -13.70 7.95
N GLU A 83 5.31 -14.47 8.35
CA GLU A 83 6.34 -13.99 9.25
C GLU A 83 7.19 -12.91 8.56
N ASP A 84 7.47 -11.82 9.28
CA ASP A 84 8.35 -10.77 8.78
C ASP A 84 9.80 -11.28 8.72
N ILE A 85 10.44 -11.10 7.56
CA ILE A 85 11.86 -11.35 7.38
C ILE A 85 12.56 -9.99 7.37
N SER A 86 13.52 -9.81 8.29
CA SER A 86 14.24 -8.55 8.43
C SER A 86 15.58 -8.58 7.71
N LEU A 87 15.90 -7.49 7.02
CA LEU A 87 17.27 -7.15 6.65
C LEU A 87 17.86 -6.30 7.78
N GLY A 88 18.97 -6.74 8.35
CA GLY A 88 19.58 -6.14 9.53
C GLY A 88 19.22 -6.85 10.84
N LYS A 89 19.64 -6.26 11.96
CA LYS A 89 19.45 -6.84 13.30
C LYS A 89 17.99 -6.78 13.73
N ALA A 90 17.47 -7.87 14.27
CA ALA A 90 16.07 -7.95 14.71
C ALA A 90 15.74 -6.97 15.86
N ASP A 91 16.72 -6.62 16.65
CA ASP A 91 16.66 -5.69 17.80
C ASP A 91 17.10 -4.27 17.46
N ALA A 92 17.28 -3.93 16.18
CA ALA A 92 17.62 -2.57 15.76
C ALA A 92 16.59 -1.56 16.28
N PRO A 93 17.04 -0.39 16.78
CA PRO A 93 16.15 0.59 17.41
C PRO A 93 15.14 1.20 16.45
N ASN A 94 15.44 1.20 15.16
CA ASN A 94 14.53 1.73 14.13
C ASN A 94 14.05 0.63 13.19
N THR A 95 12.78 0.67 12.84
CA THR A 95 12.16 -0.26 11.90
C THR A 95 11.61 0.50 10.69
N ILE A 96 12.05 0.08 9.50
CA ILE A 96 11.52 0.52 8.23
C ILE A 96 10.70 -0.63 7.67
N VAL A 97 9.40 -0.41 7.42
CA VAL A 97 8.53 -1.36 6.74
C VAL A 97 8.26 -0.85 5.34
N GLU A 98 8.58 -1.65 4.34
CA GLU A 98 8.31 -1.39 2.93
C GLU A 98 7.20 -2.32 2.45
N TYR A 99 6.11 -1.76 1.93
CA TYR A 99 5.16 -2.51 1.11
C TYR A 99 5.54 -2.36 -0.36
N ALA A 100 5.97 -3.46 -0.98
CA ALA A 100 6.53 -3.45 -2.32
C ALA A 100 5.87 -4.47 -3.26
N SER A 101 5.98 -4.22 -4.56
CA SER A 101 5.70 -5.20 -5.60
C SER A 101 6.94 -5.48 -6.43
N LEU A 102 7.21 -6.75 -6.69
CA LEU A 102 8.36 -7.15 -7.52
C LEU A 102 8.21 -6.79 -9.01
N THR A 103 7.01 -6.39 -9.45
CA THR A 103 6.76 -5.85 -10.79
C THR A 103 6.72 -4.31 -10.83
N CYS A 104 6.90 -3.63 -9.70
CA CYS A 104 6.91 -2.18 -9.62
C CYS A 104 8.30 -1.60 -9.92
N SER A 105 8.42 -0.76 -10.95
CA SER A 105 9.70 -0.14 -11.34
C SER A 105 10.22 0.86 -10.29
N HIS A 106 9.34 1.54 -9.55
CA HIS A 106 9.75 2.43 -8.46
C HIS A 106 10.33 1.64 -7.27
N CYS A 107 9.80 0.44 -6.97
CA CYS A 107 10.39 -0.47 -5.99
C CYS A 107 11.77 -0.93 -6.43
N ALA A 108 11.93 -1.36 -7.69
CA ALA A 108 13.24 -1.73 -8.24
C ALA A 108 14.24 -0.58 -8.12
N ARG A 109 13.84 0.65 -8.48
CA ARG A 109 14.71 1.82 -8.34
C ARG A 109 15.15 2.02 -6.88
N PHE A 110 14.24 1.98 -5.92
CA PHE A 110 14.61 2.08 -4.50
C PHE A 110 15.63 1.02 -4.10
N HIS A 111 15.39 -0.24 -4.44
CA HIS A 111 16.29 -1.35 -4.12
C HIS A 111 17.66 -1.25 -4.80
N MET A 112 17.73 -0.66 -5.99
CA MET A 112 19.00 -0.51 -6.74
C MET A 112 19.78 0.75 -6.38
N THR A 113 19.11 1.83 -5.96
CA THR A 113 19.78 3.13 -5.81
C THR A 113 19.80 3.67 -4.39
N VAL A 114 18.74 3.45 -3.59
CA VAL A 114 18.62 4.02 -2.24
C VAL A 114 18.97 2.99 -1.16
N LEU A 115 18.44 1.77 -1.28
CA LEU A 115 18.64 0.72 -0.29
C LEU A 115 20.12 0.38 -0.05
N PRO A 116 21.04 0.33 -1.05
CA PRO A 116 22.44 0.03 -0.77
C PRO A 116 23.13 1.04 0.16
N GLU A 117 22.82 2.33 0.00
CA GLU A 117 23.35 3.38 0.88
C GLU A 117 22.69 3.35 2.26
N LEU A 118 21.37 3.16 2.31
CA LEU A 118 20.62 3.00 3.55
C LEU A 118 21.10 1.78 4.34
N GLN A 119 21.39 0.68 3.63
CA GLN A 119 21.93 -0.53 4.23
C GLN A 119 23.30 -0.27 4.85
N THR A 120 24.23 0.29 4.10
CA THR A 120 25.59 0.55 4.58
C THR A 120 25.60 1.51 5.77
N LYS A 121 24.79 2.59 5.72
CA LYS A 121 24.83 3.64 6.75
C LYS A 121 24.07 3.26 8.04
N TYR A 122 22.97 2.56 7.92
CA TYR A 122 22.05 2.36 9.06
C TYR A 122 21.78 0.90 9.40
N ILE A 123 21.61 0.03 8.39
CA ILE A 123 21.21 -1.36 8.64
C ILE A 123 22.42 -2.19 9.09
N ASP A 124 23.51 -2.14 8.36
CA ASP A 124 24.76 -2.87 8.71
C ASP A 124 25.38 -2.31 10.00
N ALA A 125 25.18 -1.01 10.25
CA ALA A 125 25.56 -0.38 11.53
C ALA A 125 24.66 -0.79 12.71
N GLY A 126 23.57 -1.52 12.45
CA GLY A 126 22.61 -1.97 13.46
C GLY A 126 21.71 -0.87 14.02
N GLN A 127 21.61 0.27 13.34
CA GLN A 127 20.78 1.41 13.73
C GLN A 127 19.35 1.29 13.20
N ALA A 128 19.14 0.53 12.13
CA ALA A 128 17.84 0.27 11.55
C ALA A 128 17.73 -1.18 11.04
N ARG A 129 16.51 -1.65 10.85
CA ARG A 129 16.20 -2.85 10.08
C ARG A 129 15.15 -2.52 9.02
N LEU A 130 15.22 -3.22 7.88
CA LEU A 130 14.19 -3.16 6.85
C LEU A 130 13.37 -4.45 6.87
N ILE A 131 12.05 -4.31 6.79
CA ILE A 131 11.10 -5.41 6.59
C ILE A 131 10.36 -5.13 5.29
N LEU A 132 10.56 -6.00 4.28
CA LEU A 132 9.78 -5.96 3.05
C LEU A 132 8.54 -6.83 3.24
N ARG A 133 7.36 -6.23 3.03
CA ARG A 133 6.06 -6.91 3.03
C ARG A 133 5.50 -6.97 1.62
N GLU A 134 5.03 -8.12 1.25
CA GLU A 134 4.51 -8.41 -0.09
C GLU A 134 3.25 -7.61 -0.38
N PHE A 135 3.31 -6.76 -1.41
CA PHE A 135 2.16 -6.03 -1.94
C PHE A 135 2.09 -6.21 -3.47
N PRO A 136 1.87 -7.45 -3.94
CA PRO A 136 1.87 -7.73 -5.37
C PRO A 136 0.78 -6.95 -6.09
N LEU A 137 1.14 -6.36 -7.25
CA LEU A 137 0.21 -5.62 -8.11
C LEU A 137 -0.46 -6.53 -9.14
N ASP A 138 0.14 -7.69 -9.41
CA ASP A 138 -0.32 -8.67 -10.40
C ASP A 138 0.08 -10.11 -10.03
N GLY A 139 -0.40 -11.08 -10.82
CA GLY A 139 -0.12 -12.50 -10.58
C GLY A 139 1.34 -12.89 -10.77
N LEU A 140 2.10 -12.16 -11.61
CA LEU A 140 3.51 -12.42 -11.81
C LEU A 140 4.34 -11.97 -10.60
N ALA A 141 3.96 -10.84 -9.98
CA ALA A 141 4.53 -10.39 -8.72
C ALA A 141 4.26 -11.39 -7.59
N VAL A 142 3.06 -11.98 -7.53
CA VAL A 142 2.77 -13.06 -6.56
C VAL A 142 3.72 -14.24 -6.76
N ALA A 143 3.86 -14.72 -8.01
CA ALA A 143 4.76 -15.84 -8.32
C ALA A 143 6.23 -15.53 -7.93
N ALA A 144 6.68 -14.30 -8.18
CA ALA A 144 8.02 -13.87 -7.82
C ALA A 144 8.23 -13.84 -6.30
N PHE A 145 7.26 -13.34 -5.52
CA PHE A 145 7.30 -13.40 -4.06
C PHE A 145 7.24 -14.82 -3.50
N MET A 146 6.45 -15.72 -4.12
CA MET A 146 6.46 -17.13 -3.75
C MET A 146 7.87 -17.71 -3.88
N LEU A 147 8.58 -17.42 -4.97
CA LEU A 147 9.96 -17.89 -5.18
C LEU A 147 10.91 -17.31 -4.12
N ALA A 148 10.78 -16.02 -3.78
CA ALA A 148 11.58 -15.41 -2.72
C ALA A 148 11.34 -16.10 -1.38
N ARG A 149 10.10 -16.38 -1.00
CA ARG A 149 9.75 -17.12 0.22
C ARG A 149 10.26 -18.56 0.19
N CYS A 150 10.11 -19.27 -0.92
CA CYS A 150 10.60 -20.64 -1.09
C CYS A 150 12.13 -20.76 -1.10
N ALA A 151 12.85 -19.65 -1.29
CA ALA A 151 14.30 -19.61 -1.13
C ALA A 151 14.72 -19.81 0.35
N GLY A 152 13.83 -19.50 1.28
CA GLY A 152 14.04 -19.56 2.72
C GLY A 152 14.51 -18.20 3.29
N PRO A 153 14.40 -18.00 4.63
CA PRO A 153 14.64 -16.70 5.25
C PRO A 153 16.04 -16.14 4.96
N ASP A 154 17.09 -16.96 5.01
CA ASP A 154 18.47 -16.54 4.76
C ASP A 154 18.72 -16.09 3.31
N ARG A 155 17.90 -16.53 2.38
CA ARG A 155 18.01 -16.23 0.94
C ARG A 155 16.87 -15.37 0.41
N TYR A 156 16.00 -14.91 1.28
CA TYR A 156 14.86 -14.06 0.90
C TYR A 156 15.33 -12.76 0.24
N TYR A 157 16.14 -11.96 0.93
CA TYR A 157 16.65 -10.70 0.39
C TYR A 157 17.59 -10.87 -0.80
N PRO A 158 18.53 -11.85 -0.82
CA PRO A 158 19.27 -12.16 -2.04
C PRO A 158 18.39 -12.49 -3.25
N MET A 159 17.29 -13.23 -3.06
CA MET A 159 16.34 -13.52 -4.14
C MET A 159 15.54 -12.28 -4.55
N VAL A 160 15.07 -11.47 -3.60
CA VAL A 160 14.39 -10.19 -3.87
C VAL A 160 15.30 -9.27 -4.68
N GLY A 161 16.56 -9.12 -4.28
CA GLY A 161 17.55 -8.33 -5.01
C GLY A 161 17.72 -8.83 -6.45
N ALA A 162 17.96 -10.12 -6.66
CA ALA A 162 18.10 -10.70 -7.99
C ALA A 162 16.84 -10.49 -8.87
N LEU A 163 15.65 -10.55 -8.27
CA LEU A 163 14.40 -10.28 -8.97
C LEU A 163 14.24 -8.82 -9.37
N PHE A 164 14.63 -7.86 -8.51
CA PHE A 164 14.61 -6.45 -8.86
C PHE A 164 15.70 -6.10 -9.87
N ASP A 165 16.92 -6.57 -9.70
CA ASP A 165 18.03 -6.32 -10.63
C ASP A 165 17.75 -6.78 -12.07
N THR A 166 16.94 -7.82 -12.20
CA THR A 166 16.57 -8.40 -13.50
C THR A 166 15.13 -8.09 -13.92
N GLN A 167 14.43 -7.20 -13.21
CA GLN A 167 13.00 -6.93 -13.38
C GLN A 167 12.61 -6.67 -14.83
N GLU A 168 13.38 -5.88 -15.56
CA GLU A 168 13.12 -5.55 -16.97
C GLU A 168 13.11 -6.77 -17.88
N THR A 169 13.75 -7.87 -17.49
CA THR A 169 13.82 -9.08 -18.31
C THR A 169 12.59 -9.98 -18.17
N TRP A 170 11.91 -9.93 -17.03
CA TRP A 170 10.82 -10.87 -16.71
C TRP A 170 9.47 -10.20 -16.43
N ALA A 171 9.46 -8.93 -16.00
CA ALA A 171 8.24 -8.22 -15.60
C ALA A 171 7.64 -7.34 -16.71
N MET A 172 8.35 -7.17 -17.84
CA MET A 172 7.87 -6.33 -18.94
C MET A 172 6.74 -6.99 -19.73
N PRO A 173 5.80 -6.20 -20.29
CA PRO A 173 4.76 -6.71 -21.17
C PRO A 173 5.36 -7.48 -22.35
N GLY A 174 4.85 -8.68 -22.63
CA GLY A 174 5.33 -9.54 -23.72
C GLY A 174 6.54 -10.41 -23.38
N ALA A 175 7.13 -10.28 -22.19
CA ALA A 175 8.11 -11.25 -21.71
C ALA A 175 7.43 -12.55 -21.31
N ASP A 176 8.11 -13.70 -21.55
CA ASP A 176 7.72 -14.97 -20.91
C ASP A 176 8.19 -14.95 -19.45
N GLY A 177 7.45 -14.21 -18.60
CA GLY A 177 7.83 -13.97 -17.22
C GLY A 177 8.04 -15.25 -16.44
N LYS A 178 7.22 -16.29 -16.66
CA LYS A 178 7.36 -17.57 -15.96
C LYS A 178 8.65 -18.30 -16.34
N GLU A 179 9.01 -18.29 -17.61
CA GLU A 179 10.26 -18.93 -18.08
C GLU A 179 11.48 -18.18 -17.53
N LYS A 180 11.43 -16.85 -17.55
CA LYS A 180 12.49 -16.01 -16.98
C LYS A 180 12.63 -16.19 -15.46
N LEU A 181 11.52 -16.25 -14.72
CA LEU A 181 11.53 -16.56 -13.29
C LEU A 181 12.13 -17.95 -13.01
N LEU A 182 11.88 -18.95 -13.86
CA LEU A 182 12.52 -20.26 -13.73
C LEU A 182 14.05 -20.18 -13.91
N LEU A 183 14.54 -19.36 -14.85
CA LEU A 183 15.97 -19.16 -15.04
C LEU A 183 16.62 -18.50 -13.80
N ILE A 184 16.00 -17.44 -13.26
CA ILE A 184 16.45 -16.78 -12.03
C ILE A 184 16.44 -17.76 -10.85
N ALA A 185 15.37 -18.52 -10.68
CA ALA A 185 15.26 -19.52 -9.62
C ALA A 185 16.34 -20.62 -9.75
N LYS A 186 16.66 -21.07 -10.98
CA LYS A 186 17.76 -22.03 -11.21
C LYS A 186 19.12 -21.44 -10.80
N GLN A 187 19.39 -20.16 -11.10
CA GLN A 187 20.61 -19.50 -10.65
C GLN A 187 20.69 -19.43 -9.12
N ALA A 188 19.54 -19.30 -8.45
CA ALA A 188 19.43 -19.37 -6.99
C ALA A 188 19.40 -20.80 -6.43
N GLY A 189 19.65 -21.83 -7.25
CA GLY A 189 19.77 -23.23 -6.85
C GLY A 189 18.44 -23.98 -6.75
N PHE A 190 17.37 -23.51 -7.38
CA PHE A 190 16.13 -24.30 -7.49
C PHE A 190 16.28 -25.36 -8.59
N SER A 191 15.79 -26.58 -8.32
CA SER A 191 15.43 -27.49 -9.39
C SER A 191 14.11 -27.06 -10.03
N LYS A 192 13.79 -27.63 -11.20
CA LYS A 192 12.49 -27.37 -11.83
C LYS A 192 11.33 -27.86 -10.96
N GLU A 193 11.51 -29.01 -10.31
CA GLU A 193 10.51 -29.62 -9.41
C GLU A 193 10.27 -28.71 -8.20
N LYS A 194 11.32 -28.16 -7.59
CA LYS A 194 11.21 -27.21 -6.48
C LYS A 194 10.50 -25.94 -6.92
N PHE A 195 10.80 -25.42 -8.11
CA PHE A 195 10.13 -24.26 -8.69
C PHE A 195 8.63 -24.53 -8.88
N ASP A 196 8.28 -25.65 -9.53
CA ASP A 196 6.88 -26.00 -9.79
C ASP A 196 6.12 -26.25 -8.47
N ALA A 197 6.71 -26.93 -7.51
CA ALA A 197 6.12 -27.16 -6.20
C ALA A 197 5.89 -25.84 -5.43
N CYS A 198 6.85 -24.91 -5.48
CA CYS A 198 6.72 -23.60 -4.88
C CYS A 198 5.52 -22.83 -5.46
N LEU A 199 5.41 -22.76 -6.79
CA LEU A 199 4.30 -22.05 -7.44
C LEU A 199 2.94 -22.76 -7.33
N ALA A 200 2.92 -24.03 -6.96
CA ALA A 200 1.71 -24.79 -6.68
C ALA A 200 1.23 -24.66 -5.22
N ASP A 201 2.02 -24.04 -4.34
CA ASP A 201 1.69 -23.87 -2.93
C ASP A 201 0.58 -22.82 -2.75
N LYS A 202 -0.66 -23.33 -2.61
CA LYS A 202 -1.84 -22.48 -2.42
C LYS A 202 -1.87 -21.78 -1.07
N GLU A 203 -1.28 -22.37 -0.04
CA GLU A 203 -1.23 -21.76 1.29
C GLU A 203 -0.32 -20.54 1.27
N LEU A 204 0.87 -20.65 0.71
CA LEU A 204 1.79 -19.55 0.52
C LEU A 204 1.18 -18.43 -0.34
N PHE A 205 0.53 -18.82 -1.46
CA PHE A 205 -0.20 -17.88 -2.31
C PHE A 205 -1.23 -17.07 -1.50
N ASN A 206 -2.08 -17.74 -0.71
CA ASN A 206 -3.12 -17.09 0.07
C ASN A 206 -2.52 -16.17 1.14
N LYS A 207 -1.45 -16.56 1.81
CA LYS A 207 -0.76 -15.72 2.80
C LYS A 207 -0.16 -14.45 2.19
N ILE A 208 0.38 -14.52 0.97
CA ILE A 208 0.87 -13.33 0.24
C ILE A 208 -0.30 -12.39 -0.07
N VAL A 209 -1.42 -12.92 -0.56
CA VAL A 209 -2.62 -12.13 -0.87
C VAL A 209 -3.20 -11.51 0.40
N GLU A 210 -3.22 -12.23 1.52
CA GLU A 210 -3.68 -11.73 2.81
C GLU A 210 -2.77 -10.61 3.34
N THR A 211 -1.45 -10.73 3.19
CA THR A 211 -0.48 -9.69 3.55
C THR A 211 -0.76 -8.39 2.77
N ARG A 212 -1.01 -8.51 1.45
CA ARG A 212 -1.43 -7.38 0.62
C ARG A 212 -2.75 -6.78 1.10
N THR A 213 -3.75 -7.62 1.34
CA THR A 213 -5.08 -7.17 1.78
C THR A 213 -5.00 -6.43 3.11
N ARG A 214 -4.25 -6.97 4.08
CA ARG A 214 -4.00 -6.30 5.36
C ARG A 214 -3.32 -4.94 5.17
N GLY A 215 -2.29 -4.86 4.30
CA GLY A 215 -1.62 -3.60 3.97
C GLY A 215 -2.60 -2.56 3.45
N HIS A 216 -3.48 -2.98 2.55
CA HIS A 216 -4.48 -2.10 1.96
C HIS A 216 -5.56 -1.67 2.97
N GLU A 217 -6.22 -2.62 3.63
CA GLU A 217 -7.39 -2.36 4.45
C GLU A 217 -7.06 -1.73 5.80
N LYS A 218 -5.98 -2.20 6.46
CA LYS A 218 -5.62 -1.71 7.79
C LYS A 218 -4.67 -0.53 7.76
N PHE A 219 -3.72 -0.53 6.83
CA PHE A 219 -2.67 0.47 6.81
C PHE A 219 -2.80 1.45 5.64
N GLY A 220 -3.89 1.38 4.86
CA GLY A 220 -4.18 2.31 3.78
C GLY A 220 -3.09 2.33 2.69
N VAL A 221 -2.39 1.20 2.46
CA VAL A 221 -1.45 1.07 1.35
C VAL A 221 -2.24 0.92 0.06
N ASP A 222 -2.04 1.84 -0.88
CA ASP A 222 -2.72 1.86 -2.19
C ASP A 222 -1.76 1.95 -3.37
N SER A 223 -0.48 2.11 -3.09
CA SER A 223 0.59 2.24 -4.09
C SER A 223 1.89 1.62 -3.57
N THR A 224 2.81 1.33 -4.49
CA THR A 224 4.13 0.78 -4.16
C THR A 224 5.24 1.61 -4.82
N PRO A 225 6.36 1.81 -4.13
CA PRO A 225 6.60 1.44 -2.74
C PRO A 225 5.80 2.33 -1.76
N SER A 226 5.42 1.79 -0.61
CA SER A 226 4.92 2.56 0.53
C SER A 226 5.77 2.23 1.75
N PHE A 227 6.28 3.24 2.43
CA PHE A 227 7.16 3.06 3.56
C PHE A 227 6.54 3.54 4.86
N PHE A 228 6.91 2.86 5.94
CA PHE A 228 6.66 3.31 7.30
C PHE A 228 7.96 3.24 8.09
N VAL A 229 8.38 4.37 8.62
CA VAL A 229 9.56 4.46 9.50
C VAL A 229 9.07 4.64 10.93
N ASN A 230 9.27 3.64 11.77
CA ASN A 230 8.76 3.61 13.15
C ASN A 230 7.25 3.93 13.25
N GLY A 231 6.45 3.40 12.32
CA GLY A 231 5.01 3.61 12.25
C GLY A 231 4.58 4.86 11.47
N LYS A 232 5.47 5.81 11.20
CA LYS A 232 5.15 7.01 10.41
C LYS A 232 5.32 6.75 8.93
N ARG A 233 4.29 7.05 8.16
CA ARG A 233 4.29 6.91 6.70
C ARG A 233 5.21 7.94 6.06
N LEU A 234 6.05 7.47 5.13
CA LEU A 234 6.71 8.32 4.14
C LEU A 234 5.86 8.33 2.86
N THR A 235 5.55 9.51 2.33
CA THR A 235 4.75 9.70 1.13
C THR A 235 5.59 10.27 -0.01
N GLY A 236 5.41 9.74 -1.22
CA GLY A 236 6.08 10.18 -2.45
C GLY A 236 7.27 9.34 -2.87
N GLU A 237 8.04 9.83 -3.84
CA GLU A 237 9.36 9.26 -4.18
C GLU A 237 10.36 9.61 -3.08
N HIS A 238 11.10 8.62 -2.64
CA HIS A 238 11.99 8.77 -1.48
C HIS A 238 13.44 8.62 -1.91
N GLU A 239 14.23 9.62 -1.57
CA GLU A 239 15.68 9.59 -1.61
C GLU A 239 16.23 9.23 -0.21
N LEU A 240 17.52 8.90 -0.14
CA LEU A 240 18.16 8.56 1.12
C LEU A 240 17.92 9.62 2.21
N LYS A 241 17.99 10.92 1.86
CA LYS A 241 17.79 12.04 2.80
C LYS A 241 16.43 12.00 3.53
N ASP A 242 15.38 11.43 2.87
CA ASP A 242 14.04 11.36 3.44
C ASP A 242 13.99 10.30 4.55
N PHE A 243 14.68 9.18 4.33
CA PHE A 243 14.89 8.16 5.37
C PHE A 243 15.77 8.68 6.50
N GLU A 244 16.84 9.42 6.19
CA GLU A 244 17.71 10.04 7.19
C GLU A 244 16.93 11.00 8.08
N ALA A 245 16.09 11.85 7.50
CA ALA A 245 15.24 12.77 8.25
C ALA A 245 14.21 12.03 9.12
N ALA A 246 13.58 10.96 8.59
CA ALA A 246 12.62 10.15 9.32
C ALA A 246 13.27 9.38 10.49
N LEU A 247 14.46 8.86 10.29
CA LEU A 247 15.23 8.17 11.33
C LEU A 247 15.71 9.14 12.40
N ALA A 248 16.21 10.34 12.03
CA ALA A 248 16.66 11.37 12.96
C ALA A 248 15.51 11.94 13.81
N GLY A 249 14.33 12.15 13.22
CA GLY A 249 13.15 12.66 13.93
C GLY A 249 12.56 11.68 14.96
N GLN A 250 13.02 10.43 14.98
CA GLN A 250 12.61 9.38 15.91
C GLN A 250 13.66 9.04 16.98
N ALA A 251 14.85 9.69 16.92
CA ALA A 251 15.84 9.53 17.97
C ALA A 251 15.26 10.13 19.26
N SER A 252 14.66 9.30 20.11
CA SER A 252 14.47 9.64 21.54
C SER A 252 15.84 10.01 22.10
N PRO A 253 15.96 11.06 22.93
CA PRO A 253 17.21 11.29 23.64
C PRO A 253 17.50 10.03 24.46
N SER A 254 18.48 9.25 24.03
CA SER A 254 19.01 8.20 24.88
C SER A 254 19.53 8.88 26.15
N GLU A 255 18.83 8.68 27.27
CA GLU A 255 19.41 8.88 28.59
C GLU A 255 20.75 8.14 28.63
N GLY A 256 21.83 8.86 28.71
CA GLY A 256 23.13 8.22 28.87
C GLY A 256 24.33 8.96 28.32
N ALA A 257 24.32 10.28 28.25
CA ALA A 257 25.59 11.03 28.30
C ALA A 257 25.75 11.53 29.71
N ALA A 258 26.24 10.66 30.61
CA ALA A 258 26.81 11.09 31.85
C ALA A 258 28.01 12.00 31.50
N SER A 259 27.84 13.28 31.74
CA SER A 259 28.92 14.28 31.70
C SER A 259 30.03 13.81 32.61
N PRO A 260 31.29 13.70 32.17
CA PRO A 260 32.36 13.47 33.09
C PRO A 260 32.46 14.71 33.99
N ALA A 261 32.26 14.45 35.28
CA ALA A 261 32.45 15.45 36.32
C ALA A 261 33.84 16.11 36.15
N GLY A 262 33.81 17.43 36.07
CA GLY A 262 35.01 18.24 35.93
C GLY A 262 36.01 17.95 37.04
N GLU A 263 37.14 17.43 36.67
CA GLU A 263 38.35 17.51 37.51
C GLU A 263 38.81 18.97 37.51
N THR A 264 38.67 19.60 38.64
CA THR A 264 39.29 20.88 38.96
C THR A 264 40.79 20.68 39.06
N PRO A 265 41.66 21.38 38.33
CA PRO A 265 43.08 21.29 38.54
C PRO A 265 43.45 21.99 39.85
N SER A 266 43.95 21.22 40.80
CA SER A 266 44.57 21.71 42.01
C SER A 266 45.81 22.54 41.66
N GLN A 267 45.81 23.79 42.02
CA GLN A 267 47.04 24.63 42.00
C GLN A 267 48.05 24.10 43.02
N PRO A 268 49.34 24.06 42.70
CA PRO A 268 50.36 23.83 43.70
C PRO A 268 50.60 25.15 44.48
N GLU A 269 50.35 25.08 45.78
CA GLU A 269 50.79 26.12 46.71
C GLU A 269 52.33 26.27 46.70
N GLY A 270 52.75 27.49 46.45
CA GLY A 270 54.11 27.87 46.57
C GLY A 270 54.52 27.92 48.02
N THR A 271 55.57 27.17 48.38
CA THR A 271 56.34 27.36 49.61
C THR A 271 57.45 28.35 49.34
N ALA A 272 57.27 29.55 49.92
CA ALA A 272 58.31 30.46 50.20
C ALA A 272 59.04 29.97 51.46
N GLY A 273 60.38 30.08 51.50
CA GLY A 273 61.14 29.87 52.72
C GLY A 273 62.64 29.76 52.51
N GLN A 274 63.36 30.90 52.67
CA GLN A 274 64.73 31.13 53.05
C GLN A 274 65.80 30.69 52.08
#